data_fcd8914111417d4dbdd11dcf200a5222
#
_entry.id   fcd8914111417d4dbdd11dcf200a5222
#
_cell.length_a   1.000
_cell.length_b   1.000
_cell.length_c   1.000
_cell.angle_alpha   90.00
_cell.angle_beta   90.00
_cell.angle_gamma   90.00
#
_symmetry.space_group_name_H-M   'P 1'
#
loop_
_entity.id
_entity.type
_entity.pdbx_description
1 polymer ?
#
loop_
_entity_poly.entity_id
_entity_poly.type
_entity_poly.pdbx_seq_one_letter_code
_entity_poly.pdbx_strand_id
1 'polypeptide(L)'
;MRQKMSHSSCKELLDRLVPRYRISPWKEKGRILDEFVAGTGYDRKHSVKLLNRGIQADPPKKRMPPRCYGEPVRLALITVWKAANRICARRLMPFLADFVAALERFGHLSLDEDVRECLLAMSPATADRLLYRERHPPGSTISTTRRGKLLKHLIPVRTFFDWNDLAPGFVEADLVAHCGNNVEGAYLNTLTLTDIATGWTECLALLRRSEADVSAAVHAVRQRLPFPLLGLDTDNGGEFINYDLLRYCEKEKITFTRSRTYRKNDQAHVEEKNGSVVRRLVGYDRYEGMDAWRALTSLYGVLRLYVNFFQPSVKLLSKERKEGRTIKRYDKAQTPYQRILSSTAVGEDPKIQLRESYESLDPVAILKDMERLQDQFWEYAHKKCSPATGIVSASDLIARDSVPPKPAVKLSPDSEEKSPGVSKTTRMYRRTKKPSVPRTWRTRIDPFADVWRQIHLQLEIDPSRTAKEL
;
A
#
# COMPACT_ATOMS: atom_id res chain seq x y z
N MET A 1 30.70 -2.46 38.27
CA MET A 1 30.42 -3.04 36.93
C MET A 1 31.55 -4.01 36.61
N ARG A 2 31.31 -5.33 36.45
CA ARG A 2 32.35 -6.29 36.04
C ARG A 2 32.69 -6.03 34.58
N GLN A 3 33.95 -5.67 34.30
CA GLN A 3 34.46 -5.52 32.96
C GLN A 3 34.42 -6.89 32.26
N LYS A 4 33.64 -7.02 31.18
CA LYS A 4 33.58 -8.24 30.38
C LYS A 4 34.87 -8.38 29.56
N MET A 5 35.47 -9.57 29.57
CA MET A 5 36.65 -9.88 28.73
C MET A 5 36.32 -9.67 27.24
N SER A 6 37.33 -9.28 26.44
CA SER A 6 37.15 -9.19 24.98
C SER A 6 36.91 -10.58 24.37
N HIS A 7 36.29 -10.64 23.19
CA HIS A 7 36.08 -11.94 22.51
C HIS A 7 37.36 -12.67 22.19
N SER A 8 38.42 -11.94 21.88
CA SER A 8 39.78 -12.49 21.66
C SER A 8 40.33 -13.13 22.92
N SER A 9 40.27 -12.40 24.05
CA SER A 9 40.75 -12.93 25.35
C SER A 9 39.96 -14.13 25.83
N CYS A 10 38.63 -14.16 25.58
CA CYS A 10 37.78 -15.33 25.88
C CYS A 10 38.21 -16.55 25.03
N LYS A 11 38.62 -16.34 23.77
CA LYS A 11 39.09 -17.41 22.88
C LYS A 11 40.44 -17.97 23.34
N GLU A 12 41.38 -17.10 23.70
CA GLU A 12 42.69 -17.49 24.24
C GLU A 12 42.56 -18.28 25.55
N LEU A 13 41.65 -17.83 26.44
CA LEU A 13 41.38 -18.55 27.70
C LEU A 13 40.78 -19.93 27.43
N LEU A 14 39.89 -20.03 26.45
CA LEU A 14 39.28 -21.30 26.03
C LEU A 14 40.36 -22.26 25.51
N ASP A 15 41.29 -21.80 24.66
CA ASP A 15 42.36 -22.61 24.11
C ASP A 15 43.24 -23.26 25.21
N ARG A 16 43.53 -22.49 26.25
CA ARG A 16 44.33 -22.97 27.38
C ARG A 16 43.56 -23.92 28.31
N LEU A 17 42.28 -23.72 28.49
CA LEU A 17 41.45 -24.49 29.41
C LEU A 17 40.91 -25.80 28.82
N VAL A 18 40.70 -25.88 27.50
CA VAL A 18 40.14 -27.08 26.84
C VAL A 18 40.98 -28.34 27.07
N PRO A 19 42.33 -28.36 26.91
CA PRO A 19 43.12 -29.54 27.18
C PRO A 19 43.01 -30.01 28.64
N ARG A 20 43.13 -29.09 29.59
CA ARG A 20 43.00 -29.36 31.03
C ARG A 20 41.57 -29.87 31.36
N TYR A 21 40.53 -29.25 30.84
CA TYR A 21 39.12 -29.66 31.06
C TYR A 21 38.83 -31.07 30.57
N ARG A 22 39.42 -31.48 29.44
CA ARG A 22 39.19 -32.83 28.86
C ARG A 22 39.70 -33.95 29.72
N ILE A 23 40.91 -33.77 30.31
CA ILE A 23 41.58 -34.79 31.12
C ILE A 23 41.17 -34.78 32.59
N SER A 24 40.56 -33.72 33.09
CA SER A 24 40.19 -33.55 34.49
C SER A 24 39.04 -34.47 34.93
N PRO A 25 39.02 -34.97 36.18
CA PRO A 25 37.91 -35.70 36.75
C PRO A 25 36.68 -34.80 36.93
N TRP A 26 35.50 -35.40 37.09
CA TRP A 26 34.20 -34.69 37.07
C TRP A 26 34.12 -33.49 38.05
N LYS A 27 34.64 -33.67 39.28
CA LYS A 27 34.65 -32.57 40.28
C LYS A 27 35.50 -31.38 39.83
N GLU A 28 36.63 -31.62 39.21
CA GLU A 28 37.54 -30.58 38.73
C GLU A 28 37.01 -29.91 37.45
N LYS A 29 36.33 -30.66 36.57
CA LYS A 29 35.59 -30.07 35.45
C LYS A 29 34.57 -29.03 35.87
N GLY A 30 33.87 -29.27 37.01
CA GLY A 30 32.95 -28.31 37.59
C GLY A 30 33.65 -27.01 37.98
N ARG A 31 34.84 -27.09 38.65
CA ARG A 31 35.61 -25.91 39.04
C ARG A 31 36.11 -25.10 37.83
N ILE A 32 36.70 -25.78 36.83
CA ILE A 32 37.14 -25.13 35.59
C ILE A 32 36.00 -24.42 34.87
N LEU A 33 34.82 -25.03 34.83
CA LEU A 33 33.63 -24.43 34.25
C LEU A 33 33.17 -23.19 35.00
N ASP A 34 33.22 -23.23 36.35
CA ASP A 34 32.82 -22.09 37.18
C ASP A 34 33.78 -20.92 37.02
N GLU A 35 35.11 -21.20 36.99
CA GLU A 35 36.14 -20.20 36.70
C GLU A 35 35.96 -19.57 35.32
N PHE A 36 35.69 -20.38 34.29
CA PHE A 36 35.48 -19.91 32.91
C PHE A 36 34.23 -19.04 32.81
N VAL A 37 33.10 -19.43 33.44
CA VAL A 37 31.88 -18.65 33.51
C VAL A 37 32.10 -17.32 34.26
N ALA A 38 32.80 -17.36 35.38
CA ALA A 38 33.11 -16.17 36.18
C ALA A 38 34.00 -15.17 35.42
N GLY A 39 35.00 -15.64 34.68
CA GLY A 39 35.92 -14.80 33.92
C GLY A 39 35.32 -14.24 32.62
N THR A 40 34.56 -15.05 31.87
CA THR A 40 34.02 -14.65 30.57
C THR A 40 32.65 -14.02 30.63
N GLY A 41 31.83 -14.32 31.68
CA GLY A 41 30.44 -13.92 31.79
C GLY A 41 29.51 -14.65 30.82
N TYR A 42 29.94 -15.78 30.25
CA TYR A 42 29.09 -16.61 29.39
C TYR A 42 28.07 -17.42 30.19
N ASP A 43 26.95 -17.76 29.54
CA ASP A 43 25.99 -18.71 30.11
C ASP A 43 26.63 -20.09 30.35
N ARG A 44 26.28 -20.76 31.46
CA ARG A 44 26.86 -22.05 31.86
C ARG A 44 26.67 -23.14 30.80
N LYS A 45 25.51 -23.23 30.16
CA LYS A 45 25.25 -24.23 29.10
C LYS A 45 26.06 -23.94 27.85
N HIS A 46 26.28 -22.67 27.53
CA HIS A 46 27.14 -22.25 26.44
C HIS A 46 28.59 -22.60 26.71
N SER A 47 29.09 -22.32 27.92
CA SER A 47 30.44 -22.63 28.37
C SER A 47 30.77 -24.13 28.34
N VAL A 48 29.81 -24.97 28.76
CA VAL A 48 29.95 -26.45 28.65
C VAL A 48 30.10 -26.86 27.18
N LYS A 49 29.34 -26.31 26.27
CA LYS A 49 29.46 -26.61 24.83
C LYS A 49 30.84 -26.18 24.28
N LEU A 50 31.34 -25.00 24.66
CA LEU A 50 32.61 -24.49 24.23
C LEU A 50 33.78 -25.36 24.75
N LEU A 51 33.79 -25.68 26.04
CA LEU A 51 34.85 -26.50 26.66
C LEU A 51 34.87 -27.96 26.13
N ASN A 52 33.70 -28.54 25.81
CA ASN A 52 33.62 -29.87 25.21
C ASN A 52 34.03 -29.89 23.73
N ARG A 53 33.60 -28.86 22.95
CA ARG A 53 33.94 -28.76 21.52
C ARG A 53 35.38 -28.39 21.29
N GLY A 54 35.97 -27.55 22.16
CA GLY A 54 37.26 -26.90 21.90
C GLY A 54 37.11 -25.86 20.78
N ILE A 55 38.18 -25.21 20.41
CA ILE A 55 38.23 -24.38 19.23
C ILE A 55 38.20 -25.32 18.02
N GLN A 56 37.07 -25.48 17.42
CA GLN A 56 37.03 -25.98 16.06
C GLN A 56 37.55 -24.86 15.17
N ALA A 57 38.50 -25.17 14.29
CA ALA A 57 38.83 -24.30 13.16
C ALA A 57 37.50 -23.83 12.55
N ASP A 58 37.41 -22.55 12.25
CA ASP A 58 36.19 -21.97 11.65
C ASP A 58 35.61 -22.95 10.62
N PRO A 59 34.34 -23.36 10.73
CA PRO A 59 33.78 -24.29 9.77
C PRO A 59 34.08 -23.74 8.38
N PRO A 60 34.50 -24.58 7.43
CA PRO A 60 34.83 -24.12 6.10
C PRO A 60 33.69 -23.23 5.65
N LYS A 61 33.98 -21.97 5.26
CA LYS A 61 32.98 -20.99 4.81
C LYS A 61 32.10 -21.75 3.85
N LYS A 62 30.82 -21.96 4.22
CA LYS A 62 29.86 -22.64 3.36
C LYS A 62 29.99 -22.00 1.99
N ARG A 63 30.48 -22.76 1.00
CA ARG A 63 30.48 -22.28 -0.38
C ARG A 63 29.06 -21.86 -0.66
N MET A 64 28.85 -20.56 -0.89
CA MET A 64 27.57 -20.07 -1.33
C MET A 64 27.23 -20.83 -2.61
N PRO A 65 26.04 -21.45 -2.71
CA PRO A 65 25.64 -22.08 -3.96
C PRO A 65 25.80 -21.06 -5.09
N PRO A 66 26.17 -21.49 -6.29
CA PRO A 66 26.30 -20.58 -7.45
C PRO A 66 25.00 -19.75 -7.53
N ARG A 67 25.15 -18.45 -7.75
CA ARG A 67 24.00 -17.56 -7.88
C ARG A 67 23.30 -17.93 -9.20
N CYS A 68 22.17 -18.60 -9.13
CA CYS A 68 21.33 -18.91 -10.30
C CYS A 68 20.89 -17.63 -11.05
N TYR A 69 20.84 -16.49 -10.34
CA TYR A 69 20.39 -15.19 -10.88
C TYR A 69 21.57 -14.23 -10.95
N GLY A 70 22.27 -14.24 -12.09
CA GLY A 70 23.38 -13.33 -12.38
C GLY A 70 22.93 -11.89 -12.66
N GLU A 71 23.90 -11.02 -12.96
CA GLU A 71 23.62 -9.62 -13.29
C GLU A 71 22.74 -9.44 -14.52
N PRO A 72 22.85 -10.23 -15.62
CA PRO A 72 21.95 -10.14 -16.77
C PRO A 72 20.48 -10.35 -16.38
N VAL A 73 20.17 -11.37 -15.56
CA VAL A 73 18.81 -11.64 -15.07
C VAL A 73 18.31 -10.50 -14.19
N ARG A 74 19.17 -9.91 -13.35
CA ARG A 74 18.82 -8.76 -12.51
C ARG A 74 18.48 -7.53 -13.35
N LEU A 75 19.26 -7.22 -14.36
CA LEU A 75 19.03 -6.09 -15.26
C LEU A 75 17.73 -6.29 -16.05
N ALA A 76 17.49 -7.48 -16.60
CA ALA A 76 16.23 -7.82 -17.25
C ALA A 76 15.03 -7.62 -16.31
N LEU A 77 15.11 -8.11 -15.07
CA LEU A 77 14.07 -7.91 -14.05
C LEU A 77 13.81 -6.44 -13.77
N ILE A 78 14.86 -5.61 -13.66
CA ILE A 78 14.73 -4.16 -13.41
C ILE A 78 14.03 -3.47 -14.59
N THR A 79 14.40 -3.81 -15.83
CA THR A 79 13.77 -3.26 -17.04
C THR A 79 12.28 -3.58 -17.08
N VAL A 80 11.94 -4.85 -16.91
CA VAL A 80 10.54 -5.30 -16.86
C VAL A 80 9.78 -4.64 -15.70
N TRP A 81 10.38 -4.56 -14.52
CA TRP A 81 9.75 -3.95 -13.35
C TRP A 81 9.49 -2.44 -13.53
N LYS A 82 10.40 -1.70 -14.19
CA LYS A 82 10.19 -0.29 -14.54
C LYS A 82 9.07 -0.13 -15.55
N ALA A 83 9.05 -0.94 -16.61
CA ALA A 83 7.98 -0.95 -17.62
C ALA A 83 6.61 -1.34 -17.03
N ALA A 84 6.58 -2.18 -15.99
CA ALA A 84 5.38 -2.50 -15.22
C ALA A 84 5.00 -1.45 -14.16
N ASN A 85 5.49 -0.21 -14.28
CA ASN A 85 5.24 0.89 -13.34
C ASN A 85 5.56 0.52 -11.89
N ARG A 86 6.65 -0.21 -11.66
CA ARG A 86 7.22 -0.55 -10.35
C ARG A 86 6.25 -1.27 -9.41
N ILE A 87 5.36 -2.10 -9.93
CA ILE A 87 4.44 -2.90 -9.12
C ILE A 87 5.20 -3.89 -8.22
N CYS A 88 4.55 -4.39 -7.16
CA CYS A 88 5.18 -5.36 -6.27
C CYS A 88 5.40 -6.71 -6.98
N ALA A 89 6.46 -7.44 -6.62
CA ALA A 89 6.80 -8.72 -7.24
C ALA A 89 5.66 -9.74 -7.17
N ARG A 90 4.86 -9.74 -6.11
CA ARG A 90 3.69 -10.63 -5.98
C ARG A 90 2.66 -10.44 -7.11
N ARG A 91 2.52 -9.21 -7.64
CA ARG A 91 1.64 -8.93 -8.78
C ARG A 91 2.37 -9.14 -10.11
N LEU A 92 3.66 -8.80 -10.18
CA LEU A 92 4.45 -8.88 -11.40
C LEU A 92 4.68 -10.33 -11.84
N MET A 93 5.16 -11.20 -10.94
CA MET A 93 5.62 -12.54 -11.33
C MET A 93 4.55 -13.42 -11.97
N PRO A 94 3.28 -13.44 -11.53
CA PRO A 94 2.25 -14.21 -12.24
C PRO A 94 1.91 -13.72 -13.65
N PHE A 95 2.15 -12.45 -13.93
CA PHE A 95 1.89 -11.78 -15.20
C PHE A 95 3.16 -11.68 -16.08
N LEU A 96 4.31 -12.10 -15.55
CA LEU A 96 5.62 -11.84 -16.14
C LEU A 96 5.76 -12.37 -17.56
N ALA A 97 5.30 -13.59 -17.84
CA ALA A 97 5.44 -14.23 -19.15
C ALA A 97 4.75 -13.41 -20.25
N ASP A 98 3.49 -13.04 -20.03
CA ASP A 98 2.72 -12.24 -21.00
C ASP A 98 3.33 -10.86 -21.20
N PHE A 99 3.84 -10.27 -20.10
CA PHE A 99 4.42 -8.93 -20.14
C PHE A 99 5.79 -8.91 -20.82
N VAL A 100 6.64 -9.92 -20.61
CA VAL A 100 7.91 -10.10 -21.34
C VAL A 100 7.63 -10.25 -22.83
N ALA A 101 6.68 -11.11 -23.22
CA ALA A 101 6.30 -11.29 -24.61
C ALA A 101 5.81 -9.99 -25.27
N ALA A 102 5.05 -9.15 -24.54
CA ALA A 102 4.65 -7.83 -25.04
C ALA A 102 5.85 -6.88 -25.22
N LEU A 103 6.79 -6.85 -24.28
CA LEU A 103 8.00 -6.01 -24.39
C LEU A 103 8.92 -6.45 -25.52
N GLU A 104 9.06 -7.74 -25.77
CA GLU A 104 9.84 -8.29 -26.88
C GLU A 104 9.19 -8.00 -28.23
N ARG A 105 7.86 -8.12 -28.33
CA ARG A 105 7.09 -7.80 -29.53
C ARG A 105 7.36 -6.38 -30.04
N PHE A 106 7.49 -5.44 -29.15
CA PHE A 106 7.75 -4.03 -29.49
C PHE A 106 9.24 -3.64 -29.42
N GLY A 107 10.15 -4.62 -29.28
CA GLY A 107 11.60 -4.38 -29.31
C GLY A 107 12.16 -3.66 -28.06
N HIS A 108 11.41 -3.59 -26.97
CA HIS A 108 11.86 -2.97 -25.71
C HIS A 108 12.74 -3.89 -24.87
N LEU A 109 12.73 -5.19 -25.16
CA LEU A 109 13.48 -6.20 -24.45
C LEU A 109 13.97 -7.26 -25.46
N SER A 110 15.21 -7.68 -25.30
CA SER A 110 15.80 -8.83 -26.00
C SER A 110 16.54 -9.64 -24.95
N LEU A 111 16.15 -10.90 -24.79
CA LEU A 111 16.70 -11.81 -23.78
C LEU A 111 17.31 -13.02 -24.44
N ASP A 112 18.50 -13.41 -23.94
CA ASP A 112 19.04 -14.74 -24.20
C ASP A 112 18.12 -15.78 -23.52
N GLU A 113 18.02 -16.98 -24.10
CA GLU A 113 17.09 -18.02 -23.61
C GLU A 113 17.37 -18.41 -22.15
N ASP A 114 18.62 -18.56 -21.77
CA ASP A 114 19.01 -18.85 -20.37
C ASP A 114 18.55 -17.77 -19.39
N VAL A 115 18.64 -16.50 -19.80
CA VAL A 115 18.19 -15.35 -19.00
C VAL A 115 16.67 -15.33 -18.90
N ARG A 116 15.99 -15.64 -20.01
CA ARG A 116 14.53 -15.73 -20.08
C ARG A 116 13.99 -16.81 -19.16
N GLU A 117 14.53 -18.04 -19.24
CA GLU A 117 14.13 -19.15 -18.38
C GLU A 117 14.33 -18.80 -16.90
N CYS A 118 15.50 -18.29 -16.55
CA CYS A 118 15.79 -17.85 -15.17
C CYS A 118 14.82 -16.77 -14.69
N LEU A 119 14.50 -15.82 -15.54
CA LEU A 119 13.58 -14.72 -15.20
C LEU A 119 12.16 -15.25 -14.95
N LEU A 120 11.66 -16.13 -15.80
CA LEU A 120 10.32 -16.70 -15.72
C LEU A 120 10.16 -17.70 -14.56
N ALA A 121 11.23 -18.44 -14.22
CA ALA A 121 11.25 -19.38 -13.09
C ALA A 121 11.41 -18.69 -11.71
N MET A 122 11.62 -17.37 -11.70
CA MET A 122 11.93 -16.63 -10.48
C MET A 122 10.72 -16.55 -9.51
N SER A 123 10.97 -16.78 -8.22
CA SER A 123 9.95 -16.59 -7.21
C SER A 123 9.74 -15.10 -6.86
N PRO A 124 8.52 -14.69 -6.43
CA PRO A 124 8.27 -13.30 -5.99
C PRO A 124 9.22 -12.82 -4.89
N ALA A 125 9.59 -13.70 -3.95
CA ALA A 125 10.50 -13.36 -2.86
C ALA A 125 11.94 -13.13 -3.36
N THR A 126 12.37 -13.84 -4.41
CA THR A 126 13.66 -13.64 -5.06
C THR A 126 13.67 -12.32 -5.83
N ALA A 127 12.62 -12.04 -6.59
CA ALA A 127 12.45 -10.76 -7.28
C ALA A 127 12.48 -9.57 -6.31
N ASP A 128 11.78 -9.66 -5.17
CA ASP A 128 11.81 -8.60 -4.15
C ASP A 128 13.22 -8.37 -3.58
N ARG A 129 14.01 -9.43 -3.37
CA ARG A 129 15.41 -9.30 -2.91
C ARG A 129 16.31 -8.66 -3.95
N LEU A 130 16.18 -9.03 -5.21
CA LEU A 130 16.97 -8.46 -6.31
C LEU A 130 16.63 -6.99 -6.56
N LEU A 131 15.34 -6.62 -6.43
CA LEU A 131 14.85 -5.25 -6.60
C LEU A 131 15.02 -4.37 -5.36
N TYR A 132 15.52 -4.91 -4.24
CA TYR A 132 15.59 -4.17 -2.97
C TYR A 132 16.38 -2.85 -3.09
N ARG A 133 17.54 -2.88 -3.74
CA ARG A 133 18.39 -1.68 -3.93
C ARG A 133 17.73 -0.64 -4.81
N GLU A 134 17.03 -1.07 -5.86
CA GLU A 134 16.30 -0.18 -6.78
C GLU A 134 15.09 0.49 -6.11
N ARG A 135 14.48 -0.19 -5.14
CA ARG A 135 13.36 0.36 -4.37
C ARG A 135 13.80 1.29 -3.25
N HIS A 136 15.02 1.16 -2.78
CA HIS A 136 15.58 1.90 -1.65
C HIS A 136 16.92 2.53 -2.04
N PRO A 137 16.94 3.48 -2.97
CA PRO A 137 18.18 4.19 -3.32
C PRO A 137 18.73 4.94 -2.10
N PRO A 138 20.05 4.97 -1.91
CA PRO A 138 20.66 5.75 -0.84
C PRO A 138 20.28 7.21 -1.00
N GLY A 139 19.71 7.83 0.03
CA GLY A 139 19.26 9.22 0.03
C GLY A 139 17.80 9.45 -0.35
N SER A 140 17.00 8.39 -0.53
CA SER A 140 15.56 8.56 -0.72
C SER A 140 14.94 9.21 0.52
N THR A 141 14.37 10.41 0.32
CA THR A 141 13.67 11.15 1.35
C THR A 141 12.49 10.34 1.90
N ILE A 142 12.35 10.36 3.21
CA ILE A 142 11.22 9.78 3.92
C ILE A 142 9.95 10.43 3.36
N SER A 143 9.07 9.65 2.75
CA SER A 143 7.75 10.11 2.32
C SER A 143 7.04 10.77 3.50
N THR A 144 6.67 12.03 3.38
CA THR A 144 5.94 12.80 4.39
C THR A 144 4.47 12.37 4.51
N THR A 145 3.96 11.56 3.58
CA THR A 145 2.65 10.92 3.67
C THR A 145 2.70 9.80 4.70
N ARG A 146 2.38 10.14 5.95
CA ARG A 146 2.08 9.14 6.99
C ARG A 146 0.84 8.37 6.56
N ARG A 147 1.02 7.14 6.09
CA ARG A 147 -0.09 6.19 5.94
C ARG A 147 -0.71 6.01 7.33
N GLY A 148 -1.97 6.45 7.50
CA GLY A 148 -2.70 6.32 8.74
C GLY A 148 -2.81 4.88 9.21
N LYS A 149 -1.89 4.44 10.06
CA LYS A 149 -1.87 3.08 10.64
C LYS A 149 -3.06 2.82 11.56
N LEU A 150 -3.69 3.86 12.13
CA LEU A 150 -4.84 3.71 13.02
C LEU A 150 -6.14 3.35 12.30
N LEU A 151 -6.37 3.84 11.08
CA LEU A 151 -7.59 3.52 10.32
C LEU A 151 -7.64 2.09 9.77
N LYS A 152 -6.49 1.42 9.61
CA LYS A 152 -6.45 0.04 9.13
C LYS A 152 -7.07 -1.00 10.07
N HIS A 153 -7.20 -0.70 11.36
CA HIS A 153 -7.76 -1.61 12.36
C HIS A 153 -9.25 -1.37 12.62
N LEU A 154 -9.80 -0.23 12.21
CA LEU A 154 -11.18 0.18 12.50
C LEU A 154 -12.15 -0.06 11.33
N ILE A 155 -11.67 -0.42 10.14
CA ILE A 155 -12.53 -0.73 9.01
C ILE A 155 -12.69 -2.25 8.92
N PRO A 156 -13.82 -2.82 9.37
CA PRO A 156 -14.12 -4.22 9.12
C PRO A 156 -14.35 -4.39 7.62
N VAL A 157 -13.40 -5.02 6.94
CA VAL A 157 -13.55 -5.39 5.53
C VAL A 157 -14.70 -6.40 5.47
N ARG A 158 -15.86 -6.01 4.91
CA ARG A 158 -16.93 -6.94 4.62
C ARG A 158 -16.45 -7.96 3.60
N THR A 159 -16.81 -9.19 3.82
CA THR A 159 -16.57 -10.29 2.89
C THR A 159 -17.57 -10.14 1.75
N PHE A 160 -17.06 -10.01 0.54
CA PHE A 160 -17.80 -10.01 -0.72
C PHE A 160 -18.36 -11.41 -1.06
N PHE A 161 -18.76 -12.19 -0.07
CA PHE A 161 -19.29 -13.55 -0.31
C PHE A 161 -20.57 -13.54 -1.13
N ASP A 162 -21.32 -12.44 -1.10
CA ASP A 162 -22.59 -12.33 -1.85
C ASP A 162 -22.38 -12.01 -3.35
N TRP A 163 -21.14 -11.70 -3.78
CA TRP A 163 -20.83 -11.24 -5.14
C TRP A 163 -19.76 -12.08 -5.85
N ASN A 164 -19.29 -13.18 -5.25
CA ASN A 164 -18.17 -13.95 -5.80
C ASN A 164 -18.49 -14.75 -7.08
N ASP A 165 -19.76 -14.97 -7.39
CA ASP A 165 -20.20 -15.77 -8.53
C ASP A 165 -20.85 -14.91 -9.64
N LEU A 166 -20.67 -13.59 -9.62
CA LEU A 166 -21.25 -12.73 -10.65
C LEU A 166 -20.49 -12.84 -11.97
N ALA A 167 -21.27 -12.94 -13.03
CA ALA A 167 -20.77 -12.75 -14.37
C ALA A 167 -20.24 -11.31 -14.57
N PRO A 168 -19.28 -11.07 -15.49
CA PRO A 168 -18.92 -9.72 -15.91
C PRO A 168 -20.13 -8.90 -16.33
N GLY A 169 -20.19 -7.63 -15.92
CA GLY A 169 -21.30 -6.73 -16.21
C GLY A 169 -21.96 -6.14 -14.98
N PHE A 170 -21.63 -6.59 -13.76
CA PHE A 170 -22.04 -5.93 -12.52
C PHE A 170 -20.96 -4.95 -12.08
N VAL A 171 -21.28 -3.66 -12.09
CA VAL A 171 -20.32 -2.56 -11.98
C VAL A 171 -20.64 -1.71 -10.74
N GLU A 172 -19.62 -1.46 -9.91
CA GLU A 172 -19.68 -0.42 -8.88
C GLU A 172 -19.29 0.93 -9.49
N ALA A 173 -20.02 1.99 -9.15
CA ALA A 173 -19.76 3.36 -9.61
C ALA A 173 -19.64 4.33 -8.44
N ASP A 174 -18.67 5.24 -8.51
CA ASP A 174 -18.43 6.27 -7.50
C ASP A 174 -17.80 7.53 -8.12
N LEU A 175 -17.95 8.67 -7.44
CA LEU A 175 -17.45 9.97 -7.87
C LEU A 175 -16.27 10.44 -7.02
N VAL A 176 -15.19 10.81 -7.68
CA VAL A 176 -14.02 11.44 -7.06
C VAL A 176 -13.99 12.93 -7.35
N ALA A 177 -14.23 13.75 -6.34
CA ALA A 177 -14.17 15.21 -6.45
C ALA A 177 -12.71 15.73 -6.47
N HIS A 178 -12.37 16.58 -7.43
CA HIS A 178 -11.07 17.26 -7.52
C HIS A 178 -11.18 18.71 -7.05
N CYS A 179 -11.63 18.88 -5.80
CA CYS A 179 -11.92 20.18 -5.18
C CYS A 179 -10.72 20.75 -4.38
N GLY A 180 -9.62 20.01 -4.21
CA GLY A 180 -8.54 20.43 -3.33
C GLY A 180 -9.00 20.53 -1.87
N ASN A 181 -8.67 21.66 -1.23
CA ASN A 181 -9.04 21.93 0.16
C ASN A 181 -10.34 22.75 0.31
N ASN A 182 -10.98 23.13 -0.80
CA ASN A 182 -12.22 23.92 -0.80
C ASN A 182 -13.26 23.29 -1.69
N VAL A 183 -14.45 23.06 -1.16
CA VAL A 183 -15.59 22.45 -1.87
C VAL A 183 -16.50 23.49 -2.56
N GLU A 184 -16.22 24.78 -2.41
CA GLU A 184 -17.00 25.85 -3.02
C GLU A 184 -16.65 26.03 -4.50
N GLY A 185 -17.63 26.45 -5.30
CA GLY A 185 -17.46 26.74 -6.73
C GLY A 185 -17.41 25.49 -7.61
N ALA A 186 -17.04 25.69 -8.87
CA ALA A 186 -16.93 24.63 -9.86
C ALA A 186 -15.57 23.91 -9.75
N TYR A 187 -15.58 22.59 -9.87
CA TYR A 187 -14.38 21.76 -9.96
C TYR A 187 -14.67 20.48 -10.74
N LEU A 188 -13.62 19.87 -11.26
CA LEU A 188 -13.73 18.63 -11.99
C LEU A 188 -14.07 17.47 -11.05
N ASN A 189 -14.78 16.48 -11.60
CA ASN A 189 -15.04 15.22 -10.94
C ASN A 189 -14.61 14.08 -11.84
N THR A 190 -14.33 12.93 -11.26
CA THR A 190 -14.11 11.67 -11.99
C THR A 190 -15.20 10.70 -11.64
N LEU A 191 -15.94 10.24 -12.63
CA LEU A 191 -16.78 9.04 -12.49
C LEU A 191 -15.91 7.81 -12.73
N THR A 192 -15.80 6.96 -11.71
CA THR A 192 -15.11 5.68 -11.78
C THR A 192 -16.12 4.55 -11.77
N LEU A 193 -16.02 3.66 -12.75
CA LEU A 193 -16.83 2.43 -12.81
C LEU A 193 -15.87 1.24 -12.78
N THR A 194 -16.19 0.25 -11.94
CA THR A 194 -15.34 -0.95 -11.81
C THR A 194 -16.21 -2.20 -11.82
N ASP A 195 -15.97 -3.08 -12.79
CA ASP A 195 -16.63 -4.39 -12.83
C ASP A 195 -16.17 -5.29 -11.70
N ILE A 196 -17.11 -5.86 -10.97
CA ILE A 196 -16.85 -6.66 -9.77
C ILE A 196 -16.15 -7.99 -10.16
N ALA A 197 -16.59 -8.61 -11.26
CA ALA A 197 -16.09 -9.91 -11.67
C ALA A 197 -14.67 -9.87 -12.21
N THR A 198 -14.33 -8.89 -13.03
CA THR A 198 -13.03 -8.82 -13.72
C THR A 198 -12.09 -7.76 -13.15
N GLY A 199 -12.64 -6.73 -12.51
CA GLY A 199 -11.92 -5.52 -12.11
C GLY A 199 -11.66 -4.57 -13.28
N TRP A 200 -12.36 -4.75 -14.43
CA TRP A 200 -12.33 -3.81 -15.53
C TRP A 200 -12.76 -2.42 -15.06
N THR A 201 -11.96 -1.42 -15.36
CA THR A 201 -12.14 -0.08 -14.79
C THR A 201 -12.21 0.95 -15.91
N GLU A 202 -13.24 1.79 -15.85
CA GLU A 202 -13.42 2.96 -16.70
C GLU A 202 -13.45 4.22 -15.83
N CYS A 203 -12.73 5.26 -16.27
CA CYS A 203 -12.69 6.58 -15.61
C CYS A 203 -13.11 7.64 -16.63
N LEU A 204 -14.06 8.49 -16.25
CA LEU A 204 -14.51 9.60 -17.08
C LEU A 204 -14.40 10.91 -16.30
N ALA A 205 -13.87 11.94 -16.99
CA ALA A 205 -13.82 13.29 -16.45
C ALA A 205 -15.18 13.97 -16.60
N LEU A 206 -15.69 14.57 -15.53
CA LEU A 206 -16.93 15.34 -15.52
C LEU A 206 -16.62 16.79 -15.15
N LEU A 207 -17.22 17.73 -15.89
CA LEU A 207 -17.17 19.14 -15.57
C LEU A 207 -17.97 19.49 -14.31
N ARG A 208 -19.09 18.82 -14.13
CA ARG A 208 -20.04 19.04 -13.04
C ARG A 208 -20.51 17.71 -12.48
N ARG A 209 -20.98 17.74 -11.25
CA ARG A 209 -21.61 16.61 -10.58
C ARG A 209 -23.13 16.68 -10.74
N SER A 210 -23.60 16.87 -11.99
CA SER A 210 -25.03 16.92 -12.30
C SER A 210 -25.56 15.52 -12.66
N GLU A 211 -26.83 15.28 -12.41
CA GLU A 211 -27.56 14.05 -12.77
C GLU A 211 -27.43 13.75 -14.27
N ALA A 212 -27.55 14.76 -15.11
CA ALA A 212 -27.46 14.64 -16.57
C ALA A 212 -26.02 14.23 -17.01
N ASP A 213 -24.99 14.86 -16.42
CA ASP A 213 -23.60 14.53 -16.75
C ASP A 213 -23.24 13.11 -16.32
N VAL A 214 -23.71 12.66 -15.15
CA VAL A 214 -23.49 11.29 -14.66
C VAL A 214 -24.24 10.28 -15.54
N SER A 215 -25.50 10.52 -15.89
CA SER A 215 -26.28 9.64 -16.76
C SER A 215 -25.66 9.52 -18.16
N ALA A 216 -25.21 10.63 -18.75
CA ALA A 216 -24.50 10.63 -20.02
C ALA A 216 -23.17 9.87 -19.95
N ALA A 217 -22.45 10.01 -18.85
CA ALA A 217 -21.20 9.30 -18.63
C ALA A 217 -21.40 7.77 -18.47
N VAL A 218 -22.42 7.34 -17.72
CA VAL A 218 -22.79 5.92 -17.61
C VAL A 218 -23.15 5.34 -18.97
N HIS A 219 -23.93 6.07 -19.77
CA HIS A 219 -24.25 5.67 -21.13
C HIS A 219 -22.99 5.53 -22.01
N ALA A 220 -22.06 6.49 -21.96
CA ALA A 220 -20.82 6.46 -22.70
C ALA A 220 -19.92 5.27 -22.28
N VAL A 221 -19.86 4.95 -20.99
CA VAL A 221 -19.11 3.77 -20.48
C VAL A 221 -19.72 2.49 -21.00
N ARG A 222 -21.04 2.35 -20.97
CA ARG A 222 -21.73 1.14 -21.46
C ARG A 222 -21.31 0.77 -22.89
N GLN A 223 -21.12 1.77 -23.76
CA GLN A 223 -20.70 1.56 -25.16
C GLN A 223 -19.23 1.10 -25.30
N ARG A 224 -18.43 1.27 -24.23
CA ARG A 224 -16.99 0.93 -24.22
C ARG A 224 -16.70 -0.38 -23.50
N LEU A 225 -17.66 -0.89 -22.71
CA LEU A 225 -17.45 -2.15 -21.99
C LEU A 225 -17.35 -3.32 -22.98
N PRO A 226 -16.43 -4.27 -22.76
CA PRO A 226 -16.30 -5.46 -23.59
C PRO A 226 -17.33 -6.55 -23.25
N PHE A 227 -18.31 -6.24 -22.44
CA PHE A 227 -19.40 -7.11 -22.00
C PHE A 227 -20.65 -6.26 -21.72
N PRO A 228 -21.85 -6.85 -21.74
CA PRO A 228 -23.08 -6.13 -21.42
C PRO A 228 -23.06 -5.57 -19.99
N LEU A 229 -23.55 -4.35 -19.77
CA LEU A 229 -23.80 -3.80 -18.44
C LEU A 229 -25.09 -4.43 -17.89
N LEU A 230 -24.94 -5.32 -16.91
CA LEU A 230 -26.05 -6.09 -16.31
C LEU A 230 -26.55 -5.46 -15.01
N GLY A 231 -25.69 -4.82 -14.27
CA GLY A 231 -26.01 -4.18 -13.00
C GLY A 231 -25.12 -2.98 -12.71
N LEU A 232 -25.69 -2.00 -12.02
CA LEU A 232 -25.02 -0.78 -11.58
C LEU A 232 -25.27 -0.60 -10.09
N ASP A 233 -24.21 -0.65 -9.28
CA ASP A 233 -24.24 -0.35 -7.86
C ASP A 233 -23.60 1.01 -7.58
N THR A 234 -24.30 1.89 -6.85
CA THR A 234 -23.85 3.26 -6.60
C THR A 234 -23.90 3.57 -5.10
N ASP A 235 -23.26 4.65 -4.70
CA ASP A 235 -23.49 5.21 -3.37
C ASP A 235 -24.88 5.88 -3.26
N ASN A 236 -25.19 6.49 -2.10
CA ASN A 236 -26.45 7.18 -1.90
C ASN A 236 -26.39 8.68 -2.30
N GLY A 237 -25.43 9.08 -3.15
CA GLY A 237 -25.33 10.45 -3.65
C GLY A 237 -26.51 10.84 -4.52
N GLY A 238 -27.00 12.08 -4.38
CA GLY A 238 -28.15 12.59 -5.18
C GLY A 238 -27.88 12.56 -6.68
N GLU A 239 -26.62 12.64 -7.08
CA GLU A 239 -26.16 12.53 -8.46
C GLU A 239 -26.43 11.17 -9.12
N PHE A 240 -26.49 10.10 -8.30
CA PHE A 240 -26.84 8.75 -8.74
C PHE A 240 -28.31 8.41 -8.46
N ILE A 241 -28.82 8.85 -7.31
CA ILE A 241 -30.21 8.55 -6.90
C ILE A 241 -31.15 9.59 -7.52
N ASN A 242 -31.38 9.44 -8.83
CA ASN A 242 -32.28 10.31 -9.59
C ASN A 242 -33.18 9.50 -10.54
N TYR A 243 -34.28 10.12 -10.97
CA TYR A 243 -35.24 9.45 -11.83
C TYR A 243 -34.76 9.15 -13.24
N ASP A 244 -33.83 9.95 -13.77
CA ASP A 244 -33.33 9.78 -15.14
C ASP A 244 -32.45 8.55 -15.22
N LEU A 245 -31.54 8.35 -14.27
CA LEU A 245 -30.71 7.16 -14.20
C LEU A 245 -31.53 5.91 -13.89
N LEU A 246 -32.53 6.01 -13.01
CA LEU A 246 -33.43 4.89 -12.71
C LEU A 246 -34.21 4.47 -13.98
N ARG A 247 -34.86 5.39 -14.69
CA ARG A 247 -35.56 5.11 -15.93
C ARG A 247 -34.66 4.55 -17.03
N TYR A 248 -33.43 5.08 -17.10
CA TYR A 248 -32.42 4.54 -18.02
C TYR A 248 -32.11 3.08 -17.70
N CYS A 249 -31.86 2.76 -16.45
CA CYS A 249 -31.56 1.38 -16.03
C CYS A 249 -32.75 0.44 -16.26
N GLU A 250 -34.00 0.89 -15.98
CA GLU A 250 -35.22 0.12 -16.24
C GLU A 250 -35.42 -0.14 -17.75
N LYS A 251 -35.27 0.89 -18.58
CA LYS A 251 -35.37 0.79 -20.03
C LYS A 251 -34.36 -0.21 -20.61
N GLU A 252 -33.15 -0.14 -20.15
CA GLU A 252 -32.03 -0.96 -20.66
C GLU A 252 -31.88 -2.30 -19.92
N LYS A 253 -32.80 -2.62 -19.00
CA LYS A 253 -32.83 -3.85 -18.19
C LYS A 253 -31.57 -4.03 -17.34
N ILE A 254 -30.99 -2.95 -16.83
CA ILE A 254 -29.84 -2.93 -15.94
C ILE A 254 -30.37 -2.99 -14.51
N THR A 255 -29.87 -3.94 -13.72
CA THR A 255 -30.20 -4.02 -12.29
C THR A 255 -29.55 -2.85 -11.55
N PHE A 256 -30.38 -1.90 -11.08
CA PHE A 256 -29.89 -0.73 -10.35
C PHE A 256 -29.95 -0.99 -8.85
N THR A 257 -28.81 -0.91 -8.18
CA THR A 257 -28.68 -1.11 -6.73
C THR A 257 -27.94 0.05 -6.08
N ARG A 258 -28.03 0.14 -4.78
CA ARG A 258 -27.32 1.15 -4.00
C ARG A 258 -26.68 0.53 -2.75
N SER A 259 -25.56 1.06 -2.32
CA SER A 259 -24.91 0.70 -1.08
C SER A 259 -25.78 1.04 0.14
N ARG A 260 -25.64 0.27 1.22
CA ARG A 260 -26.34 0.56 2.47
C ARG A 260 -25.77 1.79 3.14
N THR A 261 -26.64 2.63 3.68
CA THR A 261 -26.25 3.84 4.41
C THR A 261 -25.27 3.52 5.52
N TYR A 262 -24.18 4.27 5.60
CA TYR A 262 -23.06 4.10 6.57
C TYR A 262 -22.29 2.78 6.47
N ARG A 263 -22.40 2.05 5.39
CA ARG A 263 -21.65 0.80 5.16
C ARG A 263 -20.53 1.01 4.12
N LYS A 264 -19.42 1.60 4.54
CA LYS A 264 -18.26 1.94 3.68
C LYS A 264 -17.65 0.77 2.89
N ASN A 265 -18.02 -0.47 3.18
CA ASN A 265 -17.42 -1.63 2.53
C ASN A 265 -18.28 -2.19 1.38
N ASP A 266 -19.47 -1.63 1.15
CA ASP A 266 -20.36 -2.16 0.13
C ASP A 266 -19.86 -1.84 -1.29
N GLN A 267 -18.95 -0.86 -1.46
CA GLN A 267 -18.33 -0.46 -2.74
C GLN A 267 -16.80 -0.54 -2.73
N ALA A 268 -16.26 -1.59 -2.16
CA ALA A 268 -14.81 -1.69 -1.96
C ALA A 268 -14.00 -1.85 -3.25
N HIS A 269 -14.59 -2.31 -4.36
CA HIS A 269 -13.89 -2.43 -5.63
C HIS A 269 -13.64 -1.06 -6.25
N VAL A 270 -14.67 -0.21 -6.34
CA VAL A 270 -14.51 1.15 -6.86
C VAL A 270 -13.72 2.03 -5.90
N GLU A 271 -13.89 1.91 -4.57
CA GLU A 271 -13.08 2.64 -3.58
C GLU A 271 -11.58 2.29 -3.70
N GLU A 272 -11.25 1.01 -3.94
CA GLU A 272 -9.86 0.59 -4.19
C GLU A 272 -9.31 1.27 -5.44
N LYS A 273 -10.08 1.35 -6.52
CA LYS A 273 -9.67 1.99 -7.77
C LYS A 273 -9.56 3.51 -7.63
N ASN A 274 -10.48 4.14 -6.92
CA ASN A 274 -10.38 5.57 -6.60
C ASN A 274 -9.08 5.92 -5.88
N GLY A 275 -8.63 5.07 -4.94
CA GLY A 275 -7.35 5.26 -4.25
C GLY A 275 -6.14 4.87 -5.08
N SER A 276 -6.17 3.70 -5.72
CA SER A 276 -4.99 3.10 -6.37
C SER A 276 -4.76 3.59 -7.81
N VAL A 277 -5.79 4.06 -8.48
CA VAL A 277 -5.77 4.52 -9.87
C VAL A 277 -5.96 6.04 -9.92
N VAL A 278 -7.16 6.54 -9.55
CA VAL A 278 -7.50 7.96 -9.74
C VAL A 278 -6.64 8.87 -8.87
N ARG A 279 -6.65 8.69 -7.55
CA ARG A 279 -5.89 9.55 -6.63
C ARG A 279 -4.37 9.46 -6.81
N ARG A 280 -3.88 8.31 -7.23
CA ARG A 280 -2.46 8.15 -7.54
C ARG A 280 -2.04 8.92 -8.80
N LEU A 281 -2.93 9.03 -9.78
CA LEU A 281 -2.65 9.69 -11.06
C LEU A 281 -2.92 11.19 -10.99
N VAL A 282 -4.08 11.59 -10.45
CA VAL A 282 -4.58 12.96 -10.44
C VAL A 282 -4.11 13.75 -9.21
N GLY A 283 -3.93 13.07 -8.08
CA GLY A 283 -3.60 13.73 -6.80
C GLY A 283 -4.83 14.25 -6.06
N TYR A 284 -4.60 15.25 -5.21
CA TYR A 284 -5.60 15.86 -4.34
C TYR A 284 -5.76 17.36 -4.59
N ASP A 285 -5.17 17.88 -5.66
CA ASP A 285 -5.23 19.30 -6.01
C ASP A 285 -6.60 19.66 -6.59
N ARG A 286 -6.85 20.96 -6.72
CA ARG A 286 -8.06 21.48 -7.33
C ARG A 286 -7.85 21.66 -8.83
N TYR A 287 -8.81 21.21 -9.61
CA TYR A 287 -8.85 21.34 -11.06
C TYR A 287 -10.20 21.84 -11.51
N GLU A 288 -10.24 22.82 -12.43
CA GLU A 288 -11.44 23.42 -12.96
C GLU A 288 -11.26 23.92 -14.40
N GLY A 289 -12.37 24.11 -15.09
CA GLY A 289 -12.39 24.64 -16.45
C GLY A 289 -12.31 23.57 -17.55
N MET A 290 -12.57 24.03 -18.79
CA MET A 290 -12.69 23.15 -19.96
C MET A 290 -11.34 22.56 -20.38
N ASP A 291 -10.25 23.29 -20.22
CA ASP A 291 -8.94 22.83 -20.68
C ASP A 291 -8.41 21.75 -19.74
N ALA A 292 -8.58 21.91 -18.42
CA ALA A 292 -8.30 20.86 -17.45
C ALA A 292 -9.18 19.61 -17.68
N TRP A 293 -10.45 19.80 -18.03
CA TRP A 293 -11.35 18.70 -18.38
C TRP A 293 -10.88 17.93 -19.62
N ARG A 294 -10.47 18.64 -20.69
CA ARG A 294 -9.93 18.02 -21.91
C ARG A 294 -8.65 17.24 -21.61
N ALA A 295 -7.73 17.84 -20.85
CA ALA A 295 -6.49 17.19 -20.45
C ALA A 295 -6.74 15.91 -19.62
N LEU A 296 -7.67 15.97 -18.65
CA LEU A 296 -8.04 14.82 -17.83
C LEU A 296 -8.72 13.71 -18.67
N THR A 297 -9.58 14.10 -19.63
CA THR A 297 -10.22 13.18 -20.54
C THR A 297 -9.21 12.44 -21.41
N SER A 298 -8.22 13.14 -21.94
CA SER A 298 -7.13 12.55 -22.73
C SER A 298 -6.29 11.59 -21.88
N LEU A 299 -5.96 11.97 -20.65
CA LEU A 299 -5.23 11.16 -19.70
C LEU A 299 -5.98 9.85 -19.38
N TYR A 300 -7.30 9.92 -19.16
CA TYR A 300 -8.13 8.73 -18.89
C TYR A 300 -8.27 7.81 -20.09
N GLY A 301 -8.20 8.34 -21.33
CA GLY A 301 -8.15 7.52 -22.53
C GLY A 301 -6.96 6.57 -22.55
N VAL A 302 -5.78 7.06 -22.18
CA VAL A 302 -4.54 6.25 -22.07
C VAL A 302 -4.53 5.39 -20.82
N LEU A 303 -4.96 5.93 -19.67
CA LEU A 303 -5.06 5.20 -18.40
C LEU A 303 -5.90 3.93 -18.54
N ARG A 304 -7.04 4.02 -19.22
CA ARG A 304 -7.94 2.90 -19.49
C ARG A 304 -7.20 1.70 -20.09
N LEU A 305 -6.36 1.94 -21.07
CA LEU A 305 -5.57 0.90 -21.73
C LEU A 305 -4.56 0.27 -20.76
N TYR A 306 -3.85 1.12 -20.02
CA TYR A 306 -2.84 0.62 -19.08
C TYR A 306 -3.45 -0.21 -17.94
N VAL A 307 -4.50 0.30 -17.30
CA VAL A 307 -5.12 -0.35 -16.12
C VAL A 307 -5.76 -1.68 -16.49
N ASN A 308 -6.42 -1.76 -17.64
CA ASN A 308 -7.17 -2.96 -18.01
C ASN A 308 -6.31 -4.05 -18.66
N PHE A 309 -5.28 -3.67 -19.39
CA PHE A 309 -4.45 -4.64 -20.11
C PHE A 309 -3.13 -4.98 -19.42
N PHE A 310 -2.53 -4.04 -18.67
CA PHE A 310 -1.16 -4.19 -18.15
C PHE A 310 -1.03 -4.05 -16.63
N GLN A 311 -2.11 -3.79 -15.89
CA GLN A 311 -2.06 -3.66 -14.43
C GLN A 311 -2.73 -4.85 -13.73
N PRO A 312 -1.96 -5.89 -13.33
CA PRO A 312 -2.53 -7.05 -12.66
C PRO A 312 -2.98 -6.70 -11.23
N SER A 313 -4.10 -7.26 -10.82
CA SER A 313 -4.69 -7.14 -9.49
C SER A 313 -4.93 -8.52 -8.87
N VAL A 314 -5.08 -8.57 -7.55
CA VAL A 314 -5.43 -9.78 -6.81
C VAL A 314 -6.83 -9.62 -6.21
N LYS A 315 -7.63 -10.67 -6.25
CA LYS A 315 -8.94 -10.74 -5.60
C LYS A 315 -8.87 -11.54 -4.31
N LEU A 316 -9.65 -11.13 -3.32
CA LEU A 316 -9.78 -11.84 -2.06
C LEU A 316 -10.67 -13.07 -2.27
N LEU A 317 -10.12 -14.27 -2.12
CA LEU A 317 -10.85 -15.53 -2.22
C LEU A 317 -11.51 -15.92 -0.90
N SER A 318 -10.79 -15.79 0.22
CA SER A 318 -11.33 -16.12 1.53
C SER A 318 -10.73 -15.25 2.63
N LYS A 319 -11.52 -15.04 3.67
CA LYS A 319 -11.14 -14.33 4.89
C LYS A 319 -11.62 -15.14 6.08
N GLU A 320 -10.70 -15.70 6.83
CA GLU A 320 -10.97 -16.49 8.02
C GLU A 320 -10.39 -15.79 9.25
N ARG A 321 -11.08 -15.89 10.37
CA ARG A 321 -10.56 -15.43 11.65
C ARG A 321 -10.19 -16.65 12.50
N LYS A 322 -8.88 -16.84 12.76
CA LYS A 322 -8.36 -17.92 13.61
C LYS A 322 -7.55 -17.30 14.74
N GLU A 323 -7.86 -17.64 15.97
CA GLU A 323 -7.12 -17.21 17.18
C GLU A 323 -6.87 -15.71 17.25
N GLY A 324 -7.88 -14.90 16.96
CA GLY A 324 -7.76 -13.44 16.95
C GLY A 324 -7.02 -12.82 15.74
N ARG A 325 -6.45 -13.66 14.84
CA ARG A 325 -5.78 -13.22 13.60
C ARG A 325 -6.68 -13.40 12.40
N THR A 326 -6.71 -12.41 11.52
CA THR A 326 -7.42 -12.51 10.24
C THR A 326 -6.48 -13.04 9.16
N ILE A 327 -6.81 -14.21 8.62
CA ILE A 327 -6.11 -14.85 7.50
C ILE A 327 -6.87 -14.50 6.22
N LYS A 328 -6.20 -13.89 5.26
CA LYS A 328 -6.75 -13.53 3.94
C LYS A 328 -6.03 -14.35 2.87
N ARG A 329 -6.80 -15.02 2.03
CA ARG A 329 -6.30 -15.74 0.86
C ARG A 329 -6.71 -14.97 -0.39
N TYR A 330 -5.79 -14.82 -1.30
CA TYR A 330 -5.99 -14.11 -2.57
C TYR A 330 -5.74 -15.05 -3.73
N ASP A 331 -6.36 -14.76 -4.85
CA ASP A 331 -6.11 -15.45 -6.11
C ASP A 331 -4.71 -15.14 -6.69
N LYS A 332 -4.39 -15.80 -7.82
CA LYS A 332 -3.24 -15.45 -8.64
C LYS A 332 -3.50 -14.09 -9.30
N ALA A 333 -2.52 -13.19 -9.24
CA ALA A 333 -2.66 -11.88 -9.86
C ALA A 333 -2.90 -11.99 -11.37
N GLN A 334 -3.93 -11.31 -11.85
CA GLN A 334 -4.34 -11.25 -13.26
C GLN A 334 -4.77 -9.84 -13.63
N THR A 335 -4.58 -9.46 -14.90
CA THR A 335 -5.17 -8.22 -15.42
C THR A 335 -6.68 -8.38 -15.64
N PRO A 336 -7.45 -7.28 -15.66
CA PRO A 336 -8.86 -7.35 -16.06
C PRO A 336 -9.06 -8.03 -17.42
N TYR A 337 -8.21 -7.74 -18.39
CA TYR A 337 -8.18 -8.41 -19.68
C TYR A 337 -8.06 -9.95 -19.56
N GLN A 338 -7.08 -10.46 -18.81
CA GLN A 338 -6.91 -11.90 -18.61
C GLN A 338 -8.13 -12.55 -17.94
N ARG A 339 -8.78 -11.84 -16.98
CA ARG A 339 -10.00 -12.31 -16.33
C ARG A 339 -11.17 -12.40 -17.28
N ILE A 340 -11.30 -11.45 -18.25
CA ILE A 340 -12.33 -11.50 -19.28
C ILE A 340 -12.09 -12.70 -20.20
N LEU A 341 -10.86 -12.91 -20.65
CA LEU A 341 -10.53 -14.05 -21.50
C LEU A 341 -10.84 -15.40 -20.86
N SER A 342 -10.63 -15.52 -19.53
CA SER A 342 -10.93 -16.75 -18.79
C SER A 342 -12.40 -16.90 -18.39
N SER A 343 -13.22 -15.87 -18.57
CA SER A 343 -14.65 -15.92 -18.23
C SER A 343 -15.45 -16.68 -19.28
N THR A 344 -16.29 -17.62 -18.84
CA THR A 344 -17.24 -18.33 -19.73
C THR A 344 -18.48 -17.51 -20.07
N ALA A 345 -18.74 -16.45 -19.31
CA ALA A 345 -19.93 -15.59 -19.49
C ALA A 345 -19.75 -14.52 -20.58
N VAL A 346 -18.53 -14.34 -21.10
CA VAL A 346 -18.25 -13.42 -22.23
C VAL A 346 -18.10 -14.22 -23.51
N GLY A 347 -18.79 -13.79 -24.56
CA GLY A 347 -18.74 -14.42 -25.88
C GLY A 347 -17.34 -14.34 -26.53
N GLU A 348 -17.12 -15.12 -27.57
CA GLU A 348 -15.81 -15.17 -28.23
C GLU A 348 -15.52 -13.91 -29.07
N ASP A 349 -16.51 -13.28 -29.70
CA ASP A 349 -16.27 -12.07 -30.51
C ASP A 349 -15.64 -10.93 -29.70
N PRO A 350 -16.17 -10.53 -28.52
CA PRO A 350 -15.48 -9.56 -27.67
C PRO A 350 -14.08 -9.98 -27.22
N LYS A 351 -13.85 -11.27 -26.98
CA LYS A 351 -12.52 -11.77 -26.63
C LYS A 351 -11.52 -11.68 -27.78
N ILE A 352 -11.97 -11.94 -29.02
CA ILE A 352 -11.14 -11.77 -30.23
C ILE A 352 -10.74 -10.30 -30.36
N GLN A 353 -11.70 -9.37 -30.29
CA GLN A 353 -11.43 -7.93 -30.34
C GLN A 353 -10.46 -7.46 -29.24
N LEU A 354 -10.58 -8.01 -28.04
CA LEU A 354 -9.67 -7.71 -26.94
C LEU A 354 -8.25 -8.27 -27.18
N ARG A 355 -8.11 -9.46 -27.80
CA ARG A 355 -6.79 -10.02 -28.16
C ARG A 355 -6.13 -9.15 -29.25
N GLU A 356 -6.84 -8.78 -30.29
CA GLU A 356 -6.35 -7.88 -31.34
C GLU A 356 -5.91 -6.53 -30.76
N SER A 357 -6.74 -5.96 -29.88
CA SER A 357 -6.39 -4.74 -29.16
C SER A 357 -5.11 -4.94 -28.33
N TYR A 358 -5.00 -6.00 -27.53
CA TYR A 358 -3.82 -6.28 -26.74
C TYR A 358 -2.55 -6.44 -27.57
N GLU A 359 -2.63 -7.06 -28.71
CA GLU A 359 -1.49 -7.26 -29.62
C GLU A 359 -0.98 -5.95 -30.21
N SER A 360 -1.86 -4.97 -30.40
CA SER A 360 -1.50 -3.63 -30.90
C SER A 360 -0.97 -2.67 -29.84
N LEU A 361 -1.14 -2.97 -28.55
CA LEU A 361 -0.80 -2.08 -27.44
C LEU A 361 0.65 -2.24 -26.98
N ASP A 362 1.43 -1.17 -27.12
CA ASP A 362 2.79 -1.07 -26.58
C ASP A 362 2.75 -0.56 -25.12
N PRO A 363 3.08 -1.39 -24.12
CA PRO A 363 3.00 -1.01 -22.72
C PRO A 363 3.96 0.13 -22.34
N VAL A 364 5.11 0.24 -23.02
CA VAL A 364 6.10 1.29 -22.74
C VAL A 364 5.67 2.62 -23.33
N ALA A 365 5.15 2.61 -24.55
CA ALA A 365 4.59 3.81 -25.20
C ALA A 365 3.40 4.35 -24.40
N ILE A 366 2.47 3.49 -24.00
CA ILE A 366 1.32 3.85 -23.15
C ILE A 366 1.77 4.48 -21.82
N LEU A 367 2.78 3.91 -21.17
CA LEU A 367 3.29 4.45 -19.91
C LEU A 367 3.93 5.84 -20.10
N LYS A 368 4.71 6.03 -21.15
CA LYS A 368 5.31 7.33 -21.48
C LYS A 368 4.26 8.39 -21.84
N ASP A 369 3.23 8.00 -22.61
CA ASP A 369 2.12 8.90 -22.92
C ASP A 369 1.32 9.28 -21.67
N MET A 370 1.12 8.32 -20.79
CA MET A 370 0.44 8.56 -19.51
C MET A 370 1.23 9.53 -18.63
N GLU A 371 2.56 9.37 -18.54
CA GLU A 371 3.44 10.30 -17.80
C GLU A 371 3.40 11.69 -18.41
N ARG A 372 3.55 11.81 -19.73
CA ARG A 372 3.48 13.08 -20.46
C ARG A 372 2.13 13.81 -20.26
N LEU A 373 1.03 13.09 -20.40
CA LEU A 373 -0.33 13.64 -20.22
C LEU A 373 -0.60 14.00 -18.76
N GLN A 374 -0.03 13.26 -17.82
CA GLN A 374 -0.13 13.55 -16.39
C GLN A 374 0.60 14.86 -16.05
N ASP A 375 1.82 15.04 -16.57
CA ASP A 375 2.59 16.28 -16.36
C ASP A 375 1.83 17.49 -16.94
N GLN A 376 1.31 17.36 -18.17
CA GLN A 376 0.47 18.39 -18.79
C GLN A 376 -0.80 18.69 -17.97
N PHE A 377 -1.46 17.67 -17.43
CA PHE A 377 -2.66 17.84 -16.60
C PHE A 377 -2.32 18.56 -15.28
N TRP A 378 -1.19 18.26 -14.68
CA TRP A 378 -0.77 18.89 -13.41
C TRP A 378 -0.45 20.39 -13.56
N GLU A 379 -0.21 20.88 -14.75
CA GLU A 379 -0.07 22.32 -15.01
C GLU A 379 -1.35 23.11 -14.71
N TYR A 380 -2.52 22.46 -14.82
CA TYR A 380 -3.82 23.03 -14.47
C TYR A 380 -4.14 22.97 -12.97
N ALA A 381 -3.26 22.38 -12.14
CA ALA A 381 -3.48 22.38 -10.71
C ALA A 381 -3.43 23.82 -10.17
N HIS A 382 -4.51 24.23 -9.48
CA HIS A 382 -4.47 25.48 -8.74
C HIS A 382 -3.44 25.34 -7.62
N LYS A 383 -2.23 25.83 -7.86
CA LYS A 383 -1.19 25.92 -6.85
C LYS A 383 -1.76 26.77 -5.72
N LYS A 384 -1.70 26.28 -4.48
CA LYS A 384 -1.99 27.09 -3.30
C LYS A 384 -1.27 28.41 -3.47
N CYS A 385 -1.99 29.51 -3.64
CA CYS A 385 -1.45 30.82 -3.33
C CYS A 385 -1.03 30.72 -1.86
N SER A 386 0.27 30.67 -1.59
CA SER A 386 0.77 31.09 -0.28
C SER A 386 0.11 32.44 -0.05
N PRO A 387 -0.51 32.70 1.09
CA PRO A 387 -1.02 34.03 1.36
C PRO A 387 0.17 34.97 1.10
N ALA A 388 0.02 35.81 0.07
CA ALA A 388 0.97 36.84 -0.17
C ALA A 388 1.14 37.52 1.19
N THR A 389 2.35 37.63 1.66
CA THR A 389 2.75 38.51 2.75
C THR A 389 2.48 39.94 2.26
N GLY A 390 1.19 40.24 2.16
CA GLY A 390 0.72 41.61 2.00
C GLY A 390 1.11 42.31 3.29
N ILE A 391 2.04 43.24 3.16
CA ILE A 391 2.31 44.22 4.17
C ILE A 391 0.96 44.89 4.46
N VAL A 392 0.32 44.46 5.56
CA VAL A 392 -0.88 45.12 6.07
C VAL A 392 -0.42 46.52 6.49
N SER A 393 -0.89 47.53 5.78
CA SER A 393 -0.61 48.91 6.13
C SER A 393 -1.20 49.22 7.49
N ALA A 394 -0.49 50.02 8.29
CA ALA A 394 -0.89 50.35 9.68
C ALA A 394 -2.27 51.01 9.80
N SER A 395 -2.94 51.35 8.70
CA SER A 395 -4.29 51.94 8.64
C SER A 395 -5.45 50.93 8.78
N ASP A 396 -5.20 49.61 8.59
CA ASP A 396 -6.27 48.59 8.66
C ASP A 396 -6.43 48.00 10.07
N LEU A 397 -5.64 48.43 11.04
CA LEU A 397 -5.66 47.95 12.42
C LEU A 397 -6.57 48.74 13.39
N ILE A 398 -7.23 49.81 12.91
CA ILE A 398 -7.99 50.72 13.81
C ILE A 398 -9.50 50.42 13.88
N ALA A 399 -10.00 49.40 13.21
CA ALA A 399 -11.45 49.13 13.13
C ALA A 399 -11.88 47.76 13.69
N ARG A 400 -11.28 47.30 14.77
CA ARG A 400 -11.85 46.16 15.56
C ARG A 400 -11.50 46.23 17.05
N ASP A 401 -12.03 47.22 17.72
CA ASP A 401 -12.18 47.21 19.18
C ASP A 401 -13.49 46.52 19.52
N SER A 402 -13.37 45.46 20.33
CA SER A 402 -14.26 45.06 21.44
C SER A 402 -14.27 43.55 21.68
N VAL A 403 -13.21 43.00 22.31
CA VAL A 403 -13.30 41.80 23.13
C VAL A 403 -12.27 41.92 24.26
N PRO A 404 -12.62 41.72 25.53
CA PRO A 404 -11.71 41.93 26.65
C PRO A 404 -10.66 40.82 26.82
N PRO A 405 -9.47 41.12 27.38
CA PRO A 405 -8.37 40.19 27.48
C PRO A 405 -8.51 39.18 28.62
N LYS A 406 -8.15 37.94 28.40
CA LYS A 406 -7.92 36.93 29.40
C LYS A 406 -6.53 37.11 30.08
N PRO A 407 -6.37 36.79 31.36
CA PRO A 407 -5.19 37.17 32.14
C PRO A 407 -3.93 36.36 31.76
N ALA A 408 -2.81 37.06 31.80
CA ALA A 408 -1.48 36.55 31.52
C ALA A 408 -0.94 35.63 32.61
N VAL A 409 -0.37 34.50 32.18
CA VAL A 409 0.46 33.64 33.05
C VAL A 409 1.90 34.15 32.98
N LYS A 410 2.47 34.44 34.15
CA LYS A 410 3.85 34.91 34.32
C LYS A 410 4.84 33.82 33.98
N LEU A 411 5.78 34.12 33.08
CA LEU A 411 7.03 33.38 32.90
C LEU A 411 8.14 34.11 33.59
N SER A 412 8.86 33.42 34.49
CA SER A 412 10.10 33.89 35.12
C SER A 412 11.30 33.70 34.17
N PRO A 413 12.29 34.58 34.23
CA PRO A 413 13.48 34.54 33.41
C PRO A 413 14.61 33.76 34.06
N ASP A 414 15.45 33.12 33.26
CA ASP A 414 16.87 32.78 33.42
C ASP A 414 17.17 31.59 32.46
N SER A 415 18.09 31.59 31.57
CA SER A 415 19.48 32.03 31.52
C SER A 415 20.12 31.66 30.17
N GLU A 416 20.90 32.60 29.69
CA GLU A 416 22.20 32.44 28.98
C GLU A 416 22.33 31.76 27.61
N GLU A 417 22.72 32.62 26.71
CA GLU A 417 23.39 32.40 25.42
C GLU A 417 24.61 31.49 25.50
N LYS A 418 24.78 30.60 24.51
CA LYS A 418 26.10 30.25 23.94
C LYS A 418 25.98 29.81 22.48
N SER A 419 26.79 30.46 21.67
CA SER A 419 26.99 30.35 20.24
C SER A 419 27.66 29.04 19.78
N PRO A 420 27.90 28.86 18.44
CA PRO A 420 27.75 27.55 17.79
C PRO A 420 29.06 26.79 17.62
N GLY A 421 28.97 25.50 17.76
CA GLY A 421 30.02 24.53 17.39
C GLY A 421 29.47 23.47 16.45
N VAL A 422 29.99 23.45 15.23
CA VAL A 422 29.76 22.46 14.19
C VAL A 422 30.30 21.10 14.66
N SER A 423 29.45 20.07 14.72
CA SER A 423 29.91 18.69 14.66
C SER A 423 28.81 17.78 14.10
N LYS A 424 29.10 17.24 12.92
CA LYS A 424 28.35 16.15 12.29
C LYS A 424 28.55 14.88 13.10
N THR A 425 27.53 14.42 13.79
CA THR A 425 27.48 13.06 14.34
C THR A 425 26.29 12.31 13.79
N THR A 426 26.61 11.29 13.01
CA THR A 426 25.72 10.29 12.46
C THR A 426 24.99 9.57 13.60
N ARG A 427 23.69 9.82 13.77
CA ARG A 427 22.85 9.10 14.74
C ARG A 427 22.56 7.70 14.23
N MET A 428 23.27 6.71 14.75
CA MET A 428 22.89 5.30 14.64
C MET A 428 21.61 5.06 15.46
N TYR A 429 20.55 4.63 14.78
CA TYR A 429 19.26 4.27 15.40
C TYR A 429 19.40 2.89 16.06
N ARG A 430 19.78 2.84 17.33
CA ARG A 430 19.68 1.61 18.14
C ARG A 430 18.21 1.41 18.53
N ARG A 431 17.59 0.34 18.01
CA ARG A 431 16.34 -0.23 18.53
C ARG A 431 16.60 -0.84 19.91
N THR A 432 16.65 -0.05 20.95
CA THR A 432 16.45 -0.53 22.30
C THR A 432 14.96 -0.40 22.61
N LYS A 433 14.25 -1.53 22.71
CA LYS A 433 12.95 -1.58 23.37
C LYS A 433 13.20 -1.11 24.82
N LYS A 434 12.86 0.14 25.13
CA LYS A 434 12.70 0.55 26.53
C LYS A 434 11.55 -0.28 27.10
N PRO A 435 11.70 -0.90 28.29
CA PRO A 435 10.57 -1.52 28.96
C PRO A 435 9.48 -0.43 29.11
N SER A 436 8.25 -0.77 28.73
CA SER A 436 7.12 0.13 28.89
C SER A 436 6.86 0.27 30.39
N VAL A 437 7.27 1.39 30.96
CA VAL A 437 6.81 1.77 32.30
C VAL A 437 5.30 2.01 32.17
N PRO A 438 4.45 1.36 32.98
CA PRO A 438 3.02 1.63 32.94
C PRO A 438 2.80 3.13 33.20
N ARG A 439 2.05 3.79 32.31
CA ARG A 439 1.70 5.18 32.50
C ARG A 439 0.76 5.30 33.71
N THR A 440 1.16 5.99 34.73
CA THR A 440 0.41 6.15 36.01
C THR A 440 -0.68 7.22 35.94
N TRP A 441 -0.82 7.95 34.81
CA TRP A 441 -1.87 8.96 34.64
C TRP A 441 -2.70 8.68 33.38
N ARG A 442 -4.02 8.76 33.55
CA ARG A 442 -4.97 8.88 32.44
C ARG A 442 -5.32 10.34 32.27
N THR A 443 -5.14 10.90 31.09
CA THR A 443 -5.51 12.30 30.77
C THR A 443 -7.00 12.47 30.49
N ARG A 444 -7.77 11.39 30.40
CA ARG A 444 -9.22 11.39 30.19
C ARG A 444 -9.86 10.45 31.22
N ILE A 445 -11.00 10.87 31.75
CA ILE A 445 -11.85 10.02 32.58
C ILE A 445 -12.30 8.83 31.75
N ASP A 446 -12.19 7.63 32.28
CA ASP A 446 -12.65 6.41 31.61
C ASP A 446 -14.19 6.44 31.55
N PRO A 447 -14.79 6.50 30.35
CA PRO A 447 -16.25 6.56 30.22
C PRO A 447 -16.96 5.28 30.68
N PHE A 448 -16.23 4.21 30.93
CA PHE A 448 -16.75 2.91 31.38
C PHE A 448 -16.41 2.59 32.82
N ALA A 449 -15.82 3.55 33.58
CA ALA A 449 -15.38 3.31 34.97
C ALA A 449 -16.47 2.70 35.85
N ASP A 450 -17.70 3.17 35.70
CA ASP A 450 -18.85 2.76 36.53
C ASP A 450 -19.48 1.43 36.08
N VAL A 451 -19.23 1.01 34.82
CA VAL A 451 -19.87 -0.20 34.23
C VAL A 451 -18.89 -1.36 34.03
N TRP A 452 -17.58 -1.19 34.29
CA TRP A 452 -16.59 -2.25 34.13
C TRP A 452 -16.95 -3.56 34.84
N ARG A 453 -17.52 -3.45 36.06
CA ARG A 453 -17.91 -4.62 36.84
C ARG A 453 -19.00 -5.43 36.14
N GLN A 454 -19.98 -4.75 35.53
CA GLN A 454 -21.06 -5.42 34.79
C GLN A 454 -20.55 -6.04 33.49
N ILE A 455 -19.66 -5.36 32.76
CA ILE A 455 -19.02 -5.85 31.56
C ILE A 455 -18.21 -7.13 31.86
N HIS A 456 -17.42 -7.15 32.91
CA HIS A 456 -16.67 -8.33 33.34
C HIS A 456 -17.58 -9.52 33.67
N LEU A 457 -18.64 -9.28 34.45
CA LEU A 457 -19.63 -10.33 34.78
C LEU A 457 -20.29 -10.93 33.52
N GLN A 458 -20.62 -10.11 32.53
CA GLN A 458 -21.22 -10.58 31.29
C GLN A 458 -20.22 -11.37 30.41
N LEU A 459 -18.94 -11.00 30.40
CA LEU A 459 -17.89 -11.73 29.70
C LEU A 459 -17.50 -13.04 30.40
N GLU A 460 -17.67 -13.15 31.73
CA GLU A 460 -17.52 -14.41 32.47
C GLU A 460 -18.62 -15.41 32.13
N ILE A 461 -19.86 -14.90 31.92
CA ILE A 461 -21.00 -15.74 31.54
C ILE A 461 -20.91 -16.18 30.07
N ASP A 462 -20.50 -15.29 29.18
CA ASP A 462 -20.34 -15.57 27.75
C ASP A 462 -19.10 -14.85 27.19
N PRO A 463 -17.94 -15.52 27.13
CA PRO A 463 -16.70 -14.97 26.61
C PRO A 463 -16.72 -14.63 25.11
N SER A 464 -17.74 -15.07 24.37
CA SER A 464 -17.87 -14.83 22.94
C SER A 464 -18.54 -13.49 22.59
N ARG A 465 -19.11 -12.79 23.55
CA ARG A 465 -19.79 -11.51 23.35
C ARG A 465 -18.88 -10.46 22.74
N THR A 466 -19.43 -9.72 21.82
CA THR A 466 -18.75 -8.61 21.18
C THR A 466 -18.97 -7.30 21.96
N ALA A 467 -18.08 -6.32 21.76
CA ALA A 467 -18.20 -4.98 22.36
C ALA A 467 -19.46 -4.19 21.99
N LYS A 468 -20.34 -4.74 21.12
CA LYS A 468 -21.64 -4.18 20.76
C LYS A 468 -22.79 -4.81 21.52
N GLU A 469 -22.56 -5.95 22.12
CA GLU A 469 -23.52 -6.75 22.86
C GLU A 469 -23.33 -6.58 24.38
N LEU A 470 -22.25 -5.90 24.77
CA LEU A 470 -21.92 -5.42 26.11
C LEU A 470 -22.37 -3.96 26.29
#